data_3ab75b41463068d80afecf65447f876b
#
_entry.id   3ab75b41463068d80afecf65447f876b
#
_cell.length_a   1.000
_cell.length_b   1.000
_cell.length_c   1.000
_cell.angle_alpha   90.00
_cell.angle_beta   90.00
_cell.angle_gamma   90.00
#
_symmetry.space_group_name_H-M   'P 1'
#
loop_
_entity.id
_entity.type
_entity.pdbx_description
1 polymer ?
#
loop_
_entity_poly.entity_id
_entity_poly.type
_entity_poly.pdbx_seq_one_letter_code
_entity_poly.pdbx_strand_id
1 'polypeptide(L)'
;VIEHNLDVIRASDWLIDLGPEGGDAGGLLVAEGTPEDVRLHPTSHTGKALRDYAASMGVVYEIDGEKASAGLLAAEGAARFAKAARGVSVADGAIQIINAKEHNLKSLSVNIPRGKFNVITGVSGSGKSTLAFDILFNEGQRRYLESLNAYARSIVQPAGRPEVDAVYGIPPTVAIEQRLSRGGRKSTVGTTTEVWHFLRLLYVKLGTQHCIHDNAAVAPQTPDSIAAQLLKNFKGQHIGLLAPLVMNRKGVYTELAEWARPRGYTHLRVDGNFLPTQNFPRIDRFKEHTIELPVASLQISADQEKQLREALTKTLELGKGVVHVLSELQGLEAAMQAGADTTHIGKLQVFSTLRACPVCSTSYNELDPRLFSYNSKHGWCPECVGTGVKLTKDQRKVFDDSVRDDDQKGREQSFAEPEIEDLIEQVCPHCEGTRLNQTARHVKFTAQHLPITDIASMSVTDVRKWVQSLAKTNELTQRENDIARDLLPEIESRLEFLEEVGLGYLTLDRGAPTLSGGEAQRIRLAAQLGSNLQGVCYVLDEPTIGLHARDNQILLNALHKLGDKGNTLLVVEHDADT
;
A
#
# COMPACT_ATOMS: atom_id res chain seq x y z
N VAL A 1 29.68 6.41 -9.40
CA VAL A 1 30.64 5.43 -8.93
C VAL A 1 29.83 4.37 -8.20
N ILE A 2 29.65 3.24 -8.82
CA ILE A 2 29.02 2.09 -8.18
C ILE A 2 30.17 1.36 -7.52
N GLU A 3 30.17 1.35 -6.21
CA GLU A 3 31.23 0.70 -5.46
C GLU A 3 30.82 -0.74 -5.13
N HIS A 4 31.77 -1.67 -5.25
CA HIS A 4 31.77 -2.94 -4.54
C HIS A 4 31.60 -2.65 -3.06
N ASN A 5 30.46 -2.89 -2.50
CA ASN A 5 30.35 -2.70 -1.08
C ASN A 5 30.92 -3.91 -0.35
N LEU A 6 32.22 -3.91 -0.17
CA LEU A 6 32.93 -4.94 0.57
C LEU A 6 32.45 -5.10 2.01
N ASP A 7 31.79 -4.09 2.56
CA ASP A 7 31.18 -4.16 3.90
C ASP A 7 29.97 -5.09 3.91
N VAL A 8 29.14 -5.08 2.85
CA VAL A 8 28.02 -6.03 2.70
C VAL A 8 28.56 -7.45 2.52
N ILE A 9 29.54 -7.62 1.63
CA ILE A 9 30.17 -8.92 1.36
C ILE A 9 30.76 -9.51 2.64
N ARG A 10 31.46 -8.70 3.43
CA ARG A 10 32.05 -9.12 4.71
C ARG A 10 31.04 -9.43 5.79
N ALA A 11 29.90 -8.73 5.77
CA ALA A 11 28.82 -8.92 6.74
C ALA A 11 27.92 -10.12 6.43
N SER A 12 28.11 -10.77 5.27
CA SER A 12 27.31 -11.93 4.88
C SER A 12 27.72 -13.21 5.62
N ASP A 13 26.78 -14.13 5.78
CA ASP A 13 27.05 -15.48 6.28
C ASP A 13 27.60 -16.39 5.19
N TRP A 14 27.26 -16.13 3.92
CA TRP A 14 27.58 -16.98 2.79
C TRP A 14 27.70 -16.19 1.51
N LEU A 15 28.75 -16.47 0.72
CA LEU A 15 29.02 -15.88 -0.59
C LEU A 15 28.84 -16.93 -1.69
N ILE A 16 28.31 -16.47 -2.82
CA ILE A 16 28.24 -17.22 -4.08
C ILE A 16 28.83 -16.32 -5.15
N ASP A 17 30.03 -16.69 -5.62
CA ASP A 17 30.82 -15.90 -6.58
C ASP A 17 30.68 -16.50 -7.99
N LEU A 18 30.12 -15.72 -8.91
CA LEU A 18 29.88 -16.13 -10.30
C LEU A 18 30.87 -15.46 -11.24
N GLY A 19 31.35 -16.22 -12.23
CA GLY A 19 32.30 -15.72 -13.22
C GLY A 19 32.72 -16.81 -14.19
N PRO A 20 34.06 -16.85 -14.57
CA PRO A 20 35.10 -15.89 -14.19
C PRO A 20 34.97 -14.51 -14.85
N GLU A 21 34.28 -14.45 -16.01
CA GLU A 21 34.06 -13.24 -16.79
C GLU A 21 32.57 -12.98 -17.00
N GLY A 22 32.21 -11.93 -17.75
CA GLY A 22 30.83 -11.62 -18.15
C GLY A 22 30.42 -12.26 -19.49
N GLY A 23 29.13 -12.23 -19.81
CA GLY A 23 28.61 -12.73 -21.08
C GLY A 23 28.81 -14.23 -21.30
N ASP A 24 29.22 -14.62 -22.52
CA ASP A 24 29.41 -16.03 -22.89
C ASP A 24 30.54 -16.73 -22.12
N ALA A 25 31.50 -15.98 -21.58
CA ALA A 25 32.59 -16.50 -20.74
C ALA A 25 32.21 -16.60 -19.26
N GLY A 26 31.05 -16.03 -18.86
CA GLY A 26 30.49 -16.09 -17.50
C GLY A 26 29.62 -17.31 -17.26
N GLY A 27 28.76 -17.23 -16.24
CA GLY A 27 27.73 -18.22 -15.91
C GLY A 27 28.26 -19.48 -15.20
N LEU A 28 29.45 -19.42 -14.64
CA LEU A 28 30.05 -20.51 -13.86
C LEU A 28 30.10 -20.12 -12.36
N LEU A 29 30.00 -21.11 -11.49
CA LEU A 29 30.27 -20.95 -10.07
C LEU A 29 31.79 -20.96 -9.88
N VAL A 30 32.37 -19.82 -9.45
CA VAL A 30 33.82 -19.68 -9.19
C VAL A 30 34.15 -20.13 -7.76
N ALA A 31 33.37 -19.65 -6.79
CA ALA A 31 33.54 -20.00 -5.38
C ALA A 31 32.20 -19.90 -4.63
N GLU A 32 32.04 -20.72 -3.60
CA GLU A 32 30.97 -20.59 -2.61
C GLU A 32 31.51 -20.88 -1.21
N GLY A 33 31.02 -20.18 -0.19
CA GLY A 33 31.47 -20.35 1.20
C GLY A 33 31.28 -19.10 2.04
N THR A 34 31.90 -19.08 3.22
CA THR A 34 31.96 -17.87 4.04
C THR A 34 32.84 -16.80 3.36
N PRO A 35 32.72 -15.50 3.73
CA PRO A 35 33.62 -14.48 3.22
C PRO A 35 35.12 -14.82 3.42
N GLU A 36 35.46 -15.48 4.52
CA GLU A 36 36.80 -15.96 4.82
C GLU A 36 37.25 -17.05 3.84
N ASP A 37 36.37 -18.00 3.48
CA ASP A 37 36.68 -19.06 2.52
C ASP A 37 36.88 -18.49 1.12
N VAL A 38 35.98 -17.62 0.65
CA VAL A 38 36.08 -16.98 -0.66
C VAL A 38 37.31 -16.08 -0.77
N ARG A 39 37.69 -15.40 0.31
CA ARG A 39 38.92 -14.58 0.38
C ARG A 39 40.18 -15.40 0.09
N LEU A 40 40.21 -16.65 0.50
CA LEU A 40 41.36 -17.55 0.27
C LEU A 40 41.34 -18.18 -1.13
N HIS A 41 40.26 -18.00 -1.90
CA HIS A 41 40.13 -18.59 -3.24
C HIS A 41 41.09 -17.91 -4.24
N PRO A 42 41.97 -18.70 -4.94
CA PRO A 42 43.06 -18.14 -5.72
C PRO A 42 42.62 -17.37 -6.97
N THR A 43 41.52 -17.75 -7.60
CA THR A 43 41.06 -17.19 -8.88
C THR A 43 39.80 -16.32 -8.76
N SER A 44 39.23 -16.20 -7.57
CA SER A 44 38.06 -15.35 -7.33
C SER A 44 38.43 -13.87 -7.36
N HIS A 45 37.81 -13.09 -8.22
CA HIS A 45 37.97 -11.64 -8.24
C HIS A 45 37.43 -11.01 -6.93
N THR A 46 36.31 -11.50 -6.44
CA THR A 46 35.75 -11.10 -5.13
C THR A 46 36.72 -11.46 -3.99
N GLY A 47 37.33 -12.65 -4.02
CA GLY A 47 38.33 -13.06 -3.04
C GLY A 47 39.56 -12.16 -3.06
N LYS A 48 40.03 -11.75 -4.25
CA LYS A 48 41.13 -10.78 -4.38
C LYS A 48 40.73 -9.43 -3.78
N ALA A 49 39.57 -8.90 -4.10
CA ALA A 49 39.09 -7.61 -3.56
C ALA A 49 38.99 -7.64 -2.03
N LEU A 50 38.52 -8.75 -1.44
CA LEU A 50 38.48 -8.94 0.02
C LEU A 50 39.89 -8.96 0.65
N ARG A 51 40.87 -9.55 -0.01
CA ARG A 51 42.28 -9.54 0.45
C ARG A 51 42.88 -8.14 0.41
N ASP A 52 42.71 -7.44 -0.73
CA ASP A 52 43.23 -6.09 -0.93
C ASP A 52 42.62 -5.10 0.08
N TYR A 53 41.33 -5.23 0.36
CA TYR A 53 40.63 -4.44 1.38
C TYR A 53 41.18 -4.72 2.80
N ALA A 54 41.36 -5.99 3.15
CA ALA A 54 41.95 -6.37 4.45
C ALA A 54 43.36 -5.83 4.61
N ALA A 55 44.19 -5.88 3.55
CA ALA A 55 45.54 -5.32 3.54
C ALA A 55 45.54 -3.79 3.74
N SER A 56 44.58 -3.07 3.15
CA SER A 56 44.42 -1.62 3.35
C SER A 56 44.05 -1.23 4.79
N MET A 57 43.46 -2.16 5.55
CA MET A 57 43.16 -2.02 6.97
C MET A 57 44.25 -2.51 7.90
N GLY A 58 45.44 -2.85 7.36
CA GLY A 58 46.60 -3.30 8.13
C GLY A 58 46.58 -4.78 8.53
N VAL A 59 45.64 -5.56 7.97
CA VAL A 59 45.57 -7.01 8.19
C VAL A 59 46.26 -7.72 7.01
N VAL A 60 47.48 -8.15 7.20
CA VAL A 60 48.24 -8.92 6.20
C VAL A 60 47.92 -10.40 6.40
N TYR A 61 47.35 -11.04 5.38
CA TYR A 61 47.19 -12.50 5.34
C TYR A 61 48.27 -13.09 4.46
N GLU A 62 49.14 -13.87 5.05
CA GLU A 62 50.10 -14.72 4.30
C GLU A 62 49.31 -15.89 3.71
N ILE A 63 49.26 -15.95 2.39
CA ILE A 63 48.90 -17.19 1.69
C ILE A 63 50.17 -18.02 1.66
N ASP A 64 50.24 -19.05 2.48
CA ASP A 64 51.35 -19.97 2.47
C ASP A 64 51.57 -20.57 1.07
N GLY A 65 52.69 -20.21 0.44
CA GLY A 65 53.31 -21.00 -0.58
C GLY A 65 53.20 -20.58 -2.03
N GLU A 66 54.19 -19.86 -2.48
CA GLU A 66 54.55 -19.68 -3.90
C GLU A 66 54.89 -21.00 -4.65
N LYS A 67 54.61 -22.19 -4.09
CA LYS A 67 54.96 -23.50 -4.67
C LYS A 67 53.92 -24.61 -4.49
N ALA A 68 52.64 -24.30 -4.56
CA ALA A 68 51.67 -25.36 -4.79
C ALA A 68 51.19 -25.28 -6.24
N SER A 69 51.48 -26.30 -7.04
CA SER A 69 51.00 -26.41 -8.41
C SER A 69 49.48 -26.26 -8.40
N ALA A 70 48.95 -25.38 -9.26
CA ALA A 70 47.52 -25.01 -9.35
C ALA A 70 46.55 -26.22 -9.41
N GLY A 71 47.03 -27.41 -9.72
CA GLY A 71 46.22 -28.63 -9.75
C GLY A 71 45.97 -29.30 -8.38
N LEU A 72 46.89 -29.15 -7.41
CA LEU A 72 46.75 -29.81 -6.10
C LEU A 72 45.86 -28.97 -5.15
N LEU A 73 45.99 -27.65 -5.22
CA LEU A 73 45.16 -26.74 -4.41
C LEU A 73 43.70 -26.72 -4.85
N ALA A 74 43.43 -26.85 -6.14
CA ALA A 74 42.08 -27.01 -6.66
C ALA A 74 41.44 -28.35 -6.19
N ALA A 75 42.25 -29.43 -6.13
CA ALA A 75 41.75 -30.75 -5.69
C ALA A 75 41.54 -30.82 -4.16
N GLU A 76 42.45 -30.20 -3.36
CA GLU A 76 42.28 -30.12 -1.91
C GLU A 76 41.20 -29.13 -1.48
N GLY A 77 41.11 -27.99 -2.18
CA GLY A 77 39.99 -27.06 -2.02
C GLY A 77 38.65 -27.72 -2.33
N ALA A 78 38.51 -28.34 -3.51
CA ALA A 78 37.32 -29.09 -3.89
C ALA A 78 37.01 -30.26 -2.93
N ALA A 79 38.04 -30.94 -2.39
CA ALA A 79 37.84 -32.01 -1.41
C ALA A 79 37.44 -31.49 -0.01
N ARG A 80 37.90 -30.31 0.41
CA ARG A 80 37.44 -29.63 1.63
C ARG A 80 36.03 -29.09 1.47
N PHE A 81 35.70 -28.48 0.33
CA PHE A 81 34.35 -28.06 -0.01
C PHE A 81 33.38 -29.25 -0.10
N ALA A 82 33.78 -30.36 -0.72
CA ALA A 82 32.99 -31.59 -0.74
C ALA A 82 32.83 -32.23 0.65
N LYS A 83 33.73 -31.99 1.59
CA LYS A 83 33.64 -32.47 2.97
C LYS A 83 32.82 -31.54 3.86
N ALA A 84 32.88 -30.22 3.63
CA ALA A 84 31.98 -29.26 4.27
C ALA A 84 30.53 -29.44 3.76
N ALA A 85 30.34 -29.64 2.45
CA ALA A 85 29.04 -29.96 1.87
C ALA A 85 28.46 -31.32 2.34
N ARG A 86 29.31 -32.28 2.73
CA ARG A 86 28.89 -33.58 3.31
C ARG A 86 28.55 -33.51 4.81
N GLY A 87 28.90 -32.43 5.49
CA GLY A 87 28.63 -32.24 6.92
C GLY A 87 27.27 -31.55 7.22
N VAL A 88 26.64 -30.92 6.23
CA VAL A 88 25.28 -30.43 6.34
C VAL A 88 24.36 -31.55 5.91
N SER A 89 23.64 -32.15 6.84
CA SER A 89 22.62 -33.15 6.53
C SER A 89 21.62 -32.50 5.55
N VAL A 90 21.50 -33.08 4.37
CA VAL A 90 20.85 -32.55 3.17
C VAL A 90 19.33 -32.34 3.31
N ALA A 91 18.73 -32.57 4.48
CA ALA A 91 17.29 -32.66 4.62
C ALA A 91 16.59 -31.35 5.03
N ASP A 92 17.19 -30.43 5.79
CA ASP A 92 16.38 -29.37 6.44
C ASP A 92 16.89 -27.92 6.37
N GLY A 93 17.96 -27.61 5.65
CA GLY A 93 18.61 -26.30 5.84
C GLY A 93 19.04 -25.51 4.59
N ALA A 94 18.80 -25.96 3.36
CA ALA A 94 19.25 -25.23 2.16
C ALA A 94 18.23 -25.22 1.03
N ILE A 95 18.27 -24.15 0.22
CA ILE A 95 17.64 -24.10 -1.11
C ILE A 95 18.65 -24.72 -2.09
N GLN A 96 18.24 -25.74 -2.82
CA GLN A 96 19.07 -26.44 -3.80
C GLN A 96 18.60 -26.12 -5.20
N ILE A 97 19.49 -25.56 -6.02
CA ILE A 97 19.27 -25.30 -7.44
C ILE A 97 20.12 -26.31 -8.23
N ILE A 98 19.52 -27.04 -9.16
CA ILE A 98 20.18 -28.09 -9.93
C ILE A 98 20.09 -27.81 -11.42
N ASN A 99 21.25 -27.73 -12.08
CA ASN A 99 21.39 -27.55 -13.53
C ASN A 99 20.62 -26.34 -14.09
N ALA A 100 20.83 -25.17 -13.52
CA ALA A 100 20.29 -23.92 -14.05
C ALA A 100 20.96 -23.55 -15.37
N LYS A 101 20.16 -23.34 -16.42
CA LYS A 101 20.61 -23.02 -17.79
C LYS A 101 19.97 -21.76 -18.35
N GLU A 102 19.27 -21.00 -17.53
CA GLU A 102 18.61 -19.76 -17.95
C GLU A 102 19.67 -18.76 -18.42
N HIS A 103 19.41 -18.09 -19.55
CA HIS A 103 20.32 -17.11 -20.16
C HIS A 103 21.74 -17.63 -20.34
N ASN A 104 22.72 -17.01 -19.66
CA ASN A 104 24.13 -17.36 -19.77
C ASN A 104 24.61 -18.38 -18.71
N LEU A 105 23.73 -18.92 -17.87
CA LEU A 105 24.10 -19.93 -16.88
C LEU A 105 24.45 -21.28 -17.54
N LYS A 106 25.56 -21.88 -17.13
CA LYS A 106 26.10 -23.10 -17.74
C LYS A 106 25.91 -24.31 -16.84
N SER A 107 24.67 -24.81 -16.77
CA SER A 107 24.31 -25.96 -15.92
C SER A 107 24.73 -25.75 -14.45
N LEU A 108 24.49 -24.55 -13.94
CA LEU A 108 24.87 -24.17 -12.59
C LEU A 108 24.08 -24.97 -11.55
N SER A 109 24.80 -25.56 -10.60
CA SER A 109 24.19 -26.17 -9.41
C SER A 109 24.78 -25.51 -8.17
N VAL A 110 23.91 -25.05 -7.25
CA VAL A 110 24.30 -24.30 -6.06
C VAL A 110 23.37 -24.56 -4.88
N ASN A 111 23.90 -24.54 -3.66
CA ASN A 111 23.19 -24.65 -2.42
C ASN A 111 23.19 -23.31 -1.68
N ILE A 112 22.03 -22.80 -1.33
CA ILE A 112 21.86 -21.53 -0.61
C ILE A 112 21.31 -21.83 0.78
N PRO A 113 22.10 -21.62 1.85
CA PRO A 113 21.65 -21.87 3.22
C PRO A 113 20.41 -21.05 3.59
N ARG A 114 19.40 -21.69 4.17
CA ARG A 114 18.18 -21.03 4.67
C ARG A 114 18.42 -20.38 6.03
N GLY A 115 17.68 -19.30 6.33
CA GLY A 115 17.82 -18.57 7.58
C GLY A 115 19.20 -17.87 7.74
N LYS A 116 19.85 -17.57 6.62
CA LYS A 116 21.17 -16.93 6.57
C LYS A 116 21.13 -15.71 5.65
N PHE A 117 22.08 -14.83 5.85
CA PHE A 117 22.36 -13.71 4.97
C PHE A 117 23.36 -14.16 3.88
N ASN A 118 22.83 -14.40 2.68
CA ASN A 118 23.59 -14.87 1.53
C ASN A 118 23.84 -13.73 0.55
N VAL A 119 25.02 -13.68 -0.04
CA VAL A 119 25.37 -12.69 -1.07
C VAL A 119 25.82 -13.41 -2.34
N ILE A 120 25.27 -12.98 -3.49
CA ILE A 120 25.73 -13.41 -4.81
C ILE A 120 26.64 -12.32 -5.37
N THR A 121 27.86 -12.69 -5.68
CA THR A 121 28.89 -11.80 -6.23
C THR A 121 29.37 -12.28 -7.60
N GLY A 122 30.18 -11.49 -8.25
CA GLY A 122 30.80 -11.80 -9.53
C GLY A 122 30.81 -10.60 -10.47
N VAL A 123 31.53 -10.68 -11.57
CA VAL A 123 31.66 -9.60 -12.57
C VAL A 123 30.31 -9.28 -13.23
N SER A 124 30.21 -8.10 -13.85
CA SER A 124 28.99 -7.71 -14.57
C SER A 124 28.70 -8.71 -15.70
N GLY A 125 27.41 -9.09 -15.86
CA GLY A 125 27.00 -10.09 -16.86
C GLY A 125 27.36 -11.55 -16.52
N SER A 126 27.82 -11.86 -15.31
CA SER A 126 28.16 -13.25 -14.90
C SER A 126 26.93 -14.13 -14.59
N GLY A 127 25.72 -13.59 -14.60
CA GLY A 127 24.48 -14.34 -14.36
C GLY A 127 23.90 -14.21 -12.94
N LYS A 128 24.38 -13.27 -12.12
CA LYS A 128 23.91 -13.05 -10.75
C LYS A 128 22.41 -12.79 -10.66
N SER A 129 21.94 -11.81 -11.41
CA SER A 129 20.52 -11.44 -11.44
C SER A 129 19.66 -12.58 -12.03
N THR A 130 20.20 -13.31 -13.02
CA THR A 130 19.54 -14.51 -13.57
C THR A 130 19.33 -15.57 -12.49
N LEU A 131 20.34 -15.87 -11.69
CA LEU A 131 20.22 -16.84 -10.60
C LEU A 131 19.22 -16.39 -9.53
N ALA A 132 19.28 -15.12 -9.11
CA ALA A 132 18.47 -14.60 -8.01
C ALA A 132 17.03 -14.35 -8.41
N PHE A 133 16.79 -13.72 -9.56
CA PHE A 133 15.45 -13.30 -9.98
C PHE A 133 14.82 -14.26 -10.98
N ASP A 134 15.49 -14.57 -12.09
CA ASP A 134 14.87 -15.39 -13.14
C ASP A 134 14.68 -16.84 -12.68
N ILE A 135 15.57 -17.37 -11.84
CA ILE A 135 15.44 -18.73 -11.31
C ILE A 135 14.77 -18.73 -9.94
N LEU A 136 15.43 -18.20 -8.92
CA LEU A 136 14.99 -18.40 -7.53
C LEU A 136 13.70 -17.64 -7.22
N PHE A 137 13.61 -16.36 -7.55
CA PHE A 137 12.40 -15.57 -7.28
C PHE A 137 11.22 -16.09 -8.11
N ASN A 138 11.39 -16.29 -9.41
CA ASN A 138 10.31 -16.75 -10.29
C ASN A 138 9.81 -18.15 -9.89
N GLU A 139 10.69 -19.08 -9.52
CA GLU A 139 10.29 -20.41 -9.07
C GLU A 139 9.57 -20.36 -7.72
N GLY A 140 10.01 -19.51 -6.80
CA GLY A 140 9.34 -19.30 -5.52
C GLY A 140 7.94 -18.70 -5.69
N GLN A 141 7.79 -17.70 -6.55
CA GLN A 141 6.50 -17.11 -6.91
C GLN A 141 5.59 -18.15 -7.57
N ARG A 142 6.10 -18.91 -8.54
CA ARG A 142 5.33 -19.94 -9.25
C ARG A 142 4.75 -20.96 -8.29
N ARG A 143 5.55 -21.49 -7.36
CA ARG A 143 5.10 -22.48 -6.35
C ARG A 143 4.08 -21.91 -5.38
N TYR A 144 4.28 -20.66 -4.97
CA TYR A 144 3.30 -19.98 -4.13
C TYR A 144 1.96 -19.84 -4.84
N LEU A 145 1.97 -19.39 -6.11
CA LEU A 145 0.76 -19.24 -6.91
C LEU A 145 0.07 -20.58 -7.18
N GLU A 146 0.82 -21.68 -7.36
CA GLU A 146 0.24 -23.03 -7.51
C GLU A 146 -0.50 -23.50 -6.25
N SER A 147 -0.10 -23.03 -5.06
CA SER A 147 -0.79 -23.34 -3.81
C SER A 147 -2.11 -22.58 -3.63
N LEU A 148 -2.34 -21.52 -4.40
CA LEU A 148 -3.55 -20.72 -4.33
C LEU A 148 -4.72 -21.40 -5.09
N ASN A 149 -5.95 -21.00 -4.74
CA ASN A 149 -7.14 -21.48 -5.45
C ASN A 149 -7.18 -20.98 -6.91
N ALA A 150 -8.01 -21.63 -7.75
CA ALA A 150 -8.08 -21.33 -9.18
C ALA A 150 -8.45 -19.87 -9.49
N TYR A 151 -9.26 -19.23 -8.63
CA TYR A 151 -9.66 -17.84 -8.79
C TYR A 151 -8.48 -16.88 -8.58
N ALA A 152 -7.72 -17.06 -7.50
CA ALA A 152 -6.53 -16.25 -7.23
C ALA A 152 -5.46 -16.40 -8.32
N ARG A 153 -5.28 -17.63 -8.86
CA ARG A 153 -4.38 -17.90 -10.00
C ARG A 153 -4.80 -17.20 -11.30
N SER A 154 -6.08 -16.98 -11.52
CA SER A 154 -6.56 -16.30 -12.73
C SER A 154 -6.27 -14.79 -12.74
N ILE A 155 -6.03 -14.20 -11.57
CA ILE A 155 -5.75 -12.77 -11.40
C ILE A 155 -4.28 -12.45 -11.62
N VAL A 156 -3.39 -13.37 -11.21
CA VAL A 156 -1.93 -13.19 -11.31
C VAL A 156 -1.38 -14.05 -12.44
N GLN A 157 -0.76 -13.43 -13.43
CA GLN A 157 -0.06 -14.19 -14.48
C GLN A 157 1.22 -14.77 -13.88
N PRO A 158 1.38 -16.10 -13.82
CA PRO A 158 2.62 -16.70 -13.36
C PRO A 158 3.77 -16.38 -14.32
N ALA A 159 4.94 -16.09 -13.78
CA ALA A 159 6.17 -16.03 -14.56
C ALA A 159 6.41 -17.37 -15.30
N GLY A 160 7.05 -17.33 -16.45
CA GLY A 160 7.43 -18.53 -17.18
C GLY A 160 8.25 -19.49 -16.30
N ARG A 161 8.22 -20.77 -16.60
CA ARG A 161 9.06 -21.74 -15.89
C ARG A 161 10.52 -21.51 -16.32
N PRO A 162 11.44 -21.24 -15.36
CA PRO A 162 12.84 -21.06 -15.69
C PRO A 162 13.48 -22.36 -16.18
N GLU A 163 14.54 -22.25 -16.99
CA GLU A 163 15.34 -23.40 -17.46
C GLU A 163 16.22 -23.94 -16.34
N VAL A 164 15.66 -24.78 -15.49
CA VAL A 164 16.32 -25.45 -14.37
C VAL A 164 15.76 -26.86 -14.22
N ASP A 165 16.62 -27.83 -13.94
CA ASP A 165 16.17 -29.21 -13.77
C ASP A 165 15.30 -29.36 -12.51
N ALA A 166 15.77 -28.82 -11.38
CA ALA A 166 15.05 -28.84 -10.12
C ALA A 166 15.47 -27.71 -9.18
N VAL A 167 14.52 -27.25 -8.37
CA VAL A 167 14.77 -26.37 -7.21
C VAL A 167 14.10 -27.01 -5.99
N TYR A 168 14.83 -27.29 -4.93
CA TYR A 168 14.31 -27.85 -3.70
C TYR A 168 14.44 -26.88 -2.53
N GLY A 169 13.57 -27.01 -1.54
CA GLY A 169 13.66 -26.26 -0.27
C GLY A 169 13.37 -24.77 -0.37
N ILE A 170 12.79 -24.29 -1.48
CA ILE A 170 12.50 -22.88 -1.68
C ILE A 170 11.30 -22.46 -0.81
N PRO A 171 11.43 -21.45 0.07
CA PRO A 171 10.33 -20.87 0.80
C PRO A 171 9.56 -19.84 -0.06
N PRO A 172 8.45 -19.26 0.43
CA PRO A 172 7.86 -18.08 -0.19
C PRO A 172 8.91 -16.99 -0.43
N THR A 173 8.92 -16.38 -1.60
CA THR A 173 9.95 -15.42 -1.99
C THR A 173 9.37 -14.03 -2.21
N VAL A 174 10.10 -13.01 -1.80
CA VAL A 174 9.77 -11.58 -1.98
C VAL A 174 10.97 -10.90 -2.61
N ALA A 175 10.78 -10.24 -3.76
CA ALA A 175 11.81 -9.43 -4.38
C ALA A 175 11.73 -7.97 -3.94
N ILE A 176 12.88 -7.39 -3.63
CA ILE A 176 13.05 -5.97 -3.35
C ILE A 176 13.99 -5.41 -4.43
N GLU A 177 13.43 -5.21 -5.61
CA GLU A 177 14.15 -4.71 -6.79
C GLU A 177 14.26 -3.19 -6.77
N GLN A 178 15.31 -2.66 -7.40
CA GLN A 178 15.42 -1.24 -7.72
C GLN A 178 14.49 -0.83 -8.87
N ARG A 179 14.17 -1.77 -9.76
CA ARG A 179 13.28 -1.46 -10.87
C ARG A 179 11.99 -0.90 -10.34
N LEU A 180 11.87 0.38 -10.56
CA LEU A 180 10.67 1.17 -10.35
C LEU A 180 9.54 0.56 -11.18
N SER A 181 8.73 -0.30 -10.61
CA SER A 181 7.32 -0.04 -10.80
C SER A 181 7.14 1.33 -10.11
N ARG A 182 7.25 2.41 -10.88
CA ARG A 182 6.97 3.75 -10.40
C ARG A 182 5.60 3.66 -9.80
N GLY A 183 5.53 3.64 -8.45
CA GLY A 183 4.25 3.60 -7.77
C GLY A 183 3.40 4.72 -8.32
N GLY A 184 2.10 4.47 -8.47
CA GLY A 184 1.21 5.45 -9.07
C GLY A 184 1.28 6.81 -8.38
N ARG A 185 0.84 7.85 -9.07
CA ARG A 185 0.79 9.23 -8.54
C ARG A 185 0.04 9.34 -7.21
N LYS A 186 -0.87 8.41 -6.94
CA LYS A 186 -1.62 8.33 -5.67
C LYS A 186 -0.87 7.60 -4.55
N SER A 187 0.24 6.92 -4.88
CA SER A 187 1.09 6.25 -3.90
C SER A 187 2.03 7.25 -3.22
N THR A 188 2.15 7.14 -1.92
CA THR A 188 3.02 7.98 -1.07
C THR A 188 3.83 7.10 -0.12
N VAL A 189 4.82 7.69 0.54
CA VAL A 189 5.56 7.00 1.62
C VAL A 189 4.58 6.41 2.64
N GLY A 190 3.62 7.21 3.12
CA GLY A 190 2.63 6.77 4.11
C GLY A 190 1.73 5.64 3.63
N THR A 191 1.31 5.63 2.35
CA THR A 191 0.47 4.55 1.81
C THR A 191 1.24 3.27 1.55
N THR A 192 2.48 3.36 1.08
CA THR A 192 3.33 2.20 0.78
C THR A 192 3.77 1.46 2.06
N THR A 193 3.95 2.19 3.14
CA THR A 193 4.35 1.64 4.46
C THR A 193 3.17 1.29 5.36
N GLU A 194 1.94 1.47 4.88
CA GLU A 194 0.69 1.28 5.64
C GLU A 194 0.50 2.25 6.83
N VAL A 195 1.43 3.14 7.11
CA VAL A 195 1.29 4.17 8.16
C VAL A 195 0.01 4.97 7.95
N TRP A 196 -0.29 5.32 6.68
CA TRP A 196 -1.50 6.05 6.32
C TRP A 196 -2.77 5.28 6.64
N HIS A 197 -2.77 3.95 6.52
CA HIS A 197 -3.91 3.13 6.88
C HIS A 197 -4.27 3.26 8.36
N PHE A 198 -3.29 3.16 9.25
CA PHE A 198 -3.50 3.30 10.69
C PHE A 198 -3.82 4.73 11.11
N LEU A 199 -3.20 5.74 10.48
CA LEU A 199 -3.54 7.15 10.71
C LEU A 199 -5.01 7.45 10.35
N ARG A 200 -5.50 6.93 9.22
CA ARG A 200 -6.91 7.07 8.83
C ARG A 200 -7.85 6.48 9.89
N LEU A 201 -7.53 5.28 10.41
CA LEU A 201 -8.30 4.65 11.48
C LEU A 201 -8.28 5.49 12.77
N LEU A 202 -7.12 6.02 13.12
CA LEU A 202 -6.96 6.90 14.27
C LEU A 202 -7.84 8.16 14.14
N TYR A 203 -7.84 8.82 12.97
CA TYR A 203 -8.66 10.00 12.71
C TYR A 203 -10.16 9.72 12.63
N VAL A 204 -10.56 8.54 12.17
CA VAL A 204 -11.97 8.12 12.22
C VAL A 204 -12.45 7.94 13.66
N LYS A 205 -11.59 7.43 14.54
CA LYS A 205 -11.95 7.12 15.92
C LYS A 205 -11.80 8.31 16.87
N LEU A 206 -10.76 9.12 16.69
CA LEU A 206 -10.37 10.21 17.61
C LEU A 206 -10.39 11.60 16.95
N GLY A 207 -10.80 11.70 15.70
CA GLY A 207 -10.91 12.97 14.99
C GLY A 207 -12.28 13.62 15.19
N THR A 208 -12.29 14.94 15.21
CA THR A 208 -13.49 15.76 15.23
C THR A 208 -13.66 16.49 13.92
N GLN A 209 -14.80 16.31 13.24
CA GLN A 209 -15.14 17.09 12.07
C GLN A 209 -15.34 18.55 12.45
N HIS A 210 -14.73 19.44 11.67
CA HIS A 210 -15.01 20.87 11.72
C HIS A 210 -15.72 21.30 10.45
N CYS A 211 -16.51 22.35 10.55
CA CYS A 211 -17.25 22.89 9.42
C CYS A 211 -16.31 23.51 8.38
N ILE A 212 -16.55 23.23 7.11
CA ILE A 212 -15.75 23.75 5.99
C ILE A 212 -15.95 25.26 5.77
N HIS A 213 -17.01 25.86 6.32
CA HIS A 213 -17.36 27.28 6.12
C HIS A 213 -16.88 28.18 7.25
N ASP A 214 -17.01 27.74 8.50
CA ASP A 214 -16.76 28.55 9.68
C ASP A 214 -15.81 27.90 10.70
N ASN A 215 -15.35 26.68 10.38
CA ASN A 215 -14.41 25.92 11.21
C ASN A 215 -14.92 25.56 12.62
N ALA A 216 -16.22 25.71 12.89
CA ALA A 216 -16.82 25.26 14.15
C ALA A 216 -16.84 23.73 14.25
N ALA A 217 -16.61 23.19 15.45
CA ALA A 217 -16.69 21.76 15.67
C ALA A 217 -18.15 21.27 15.44
N VAL A 218 -18.28 20.19 14.68
CA VAL A 218 -19.57 19.57 14.36
C VAL A 218 -20.11 18.87 15.60
N ALA A 219 -21.37 19.13 15.92
CA ALA A 219 -22.07 18.63 17.10
C ALA A 219 -23.44 18.03 16.74
N PRO A 220 -24.06 17.25 17.63
CA PRO A 220 -25.45 16.81 17.46
C PRO A 220 -26.43 18.00 17.39
N GLN A 221 -27.50 17.84 16.58
CA GLN A 221 -28.60 18.81 16.54
C GLN A 221 -29.94 18.13 16.76
N THR A 222 -30.98 18.94 17.13
CA THR A 222 -32.30 18.41 17.40
C THR A 222 -33.13 18.23 16.11
N PRO A 223 -34.13 17.31 16.08
CA PRO A 223 -35.09 17.22 14.98
C PRO A 223 -35.85 18.53 14.75
N ASP A 224 -36.13 19.29 15.81
CA ASP A 224 -36.79 20.60 15.71
C ASP A 224 -35.94 21.62 14.96
N SER A 225 -34.62 21.61 15.16
CA SER A 225 -33.70 22.43 14.38
C SER A 225 -33.72 22.08 12.90
N ILE A 226 -33.75 20.79 12.57
CA ILE A 226 -33.88 20.34 11.18
C ILE A 226 -35.20 20.78 10.57
N ALA A 227 -36.32 20.60 11.29
CA ALA A 227 -37.65 21.04 10.82
C ALA A 227 -37.67 22.53 10.53
N ALA A 228 -37.10 23.35 11.41
CA ALA A 228 -37.04 24.81 11.22
C ALA A 228 -36.20 25.18 9.97
N GLN A 229 -35.07 24.46 9.73
CA GLN A 229 -34.28 24.66 8.53
C GLN A 229 -35.04 24.29 7.26
N LEU A 230 -35.78 23.17 7.26
CA LEU A 230 -36.58 22.74 6.11
C LEU A 230 -37.67 23.76 5.79
N LEU A 231 -38.38 24.26 6.81
CA LEU A 231 -39.41 25.31 6.66
C LEU A 231 -38.81 26.61 6.10
N LYS A 232 -37.58 26.94 6.47
CA LYS A 232 -36.91 28.15 5.99
C LYS A 232 -36.38 27.98 4.56
N ASN A 233 -35.64 26.89 4.29
CA ASN A 233 -34.88 26.73 3.06
C ASN A 233 -35.73 26.26 1.87
N PHE A 234 -36.82 25.52 2.12
CA PHE A 234 -37.67 24.92 1.08
C PHE A 234 -39.10 25.47 1.06
N LYS A 235 -39.32 26.64 1.67
CA LYS A 235 -40.64 27.28 1.71
C LYS A 235 -41.27 27.37 0.32
N GLY A 236 -42.48 26.83 0.17
CA GLY A 236 -43.20 26.82 -1.10
C GLY A 236 -42.74 25.76 -2.11
N GLN A 237 -41.75 24.93 -1.76
CA GLN A 237 -41.29 23.85 -2.61
C GLN A 237 -41.90 22.50 -2.22
N HIS A 238 -41.97 21.60 -3.20
CA HIS A 238 -42.28 20.19 -2.96
C HIS A 238 -40.99 19.42 -2.79
N ILE A 239 -40.86 18.69 -1.68
CA ILE A 239 -39.65 17.91 -1.35
C ILE A 239 -39.99 16.46 -1.05
N GLY A 240 -39.00 15.59 -1.24
CA GLY A 240 -39.04 14.20 -0.79
C GLY A 240 -38.12 14.00 0.42
N LEU A 241 -38.60 13.28 1.43
CA LEU A 241 -37.79 12.82 2.56
C LEU A 241 -37.41 11.37 2.35
N LEU A 242 -36.12 11.11 2.35
CA LEU A 242 -35.51 9.80 2.13
C LEU A 242 -34.75 9.35 3.38
N ALA A 243 -34.97 8.12 3.81
CA ALA A 243 -34.17 7.51 4.87
C ALA A 243 -33.00 6.71 4.26
N PRO A 244 -31.74 7.07 4.52
CA PRO A 244 -30.61 6.28 4.07
C PRO A 244 -30.55 4.95 4.85
N LEU A 245 -30.70 3.82 4.14
CA LEU A 245 -30.65 2.48 4.72
C LEU A 245 -29.29 1.84 4.52
N VAL A 246 -28.66 2.09 3.38
CA VAL A 246 -27.30 1.60 3.04
C VAL A 246 -26.51 2.78 2.49
N MET A 247 -25.32 2.97 3.02
CA MET A 247 -24.41 4.05 2.60
C MET A 247 -23.09 3.46 2.12
N ASN A 248 -22.85 3.54 0.81
CA ASN A 248 -21.58 3.17 0.16
C ASN A 248 -21.07 1.78 0.58
N ARG A 249 -21.91 0.76 0.49
CA ARG A 249 -21.56 -0.62 0.83
C ARG A 249 -21.83 -1.58 -0.31
N LYS A 250 -20.91 -2.53 -0.49
CA LYS A 250 -21.07 -3.64 -1.44
C LYS A 250 -22.07 -4.67 -0.89
N GLY A 251 -22.87 -5.28 -1.75
CA GLY A 251 -23.79 -6.33 -1.34
C GLY A 251 -24.95 -6.56 -2.32
N VAL A 252 -25.74 -7.57 -2.01
CA VAL A 252 -27.01 -7.89 -2.69
C VAL A 252 -28.15 -7.47 -1.76
N TYR A 253 -28.98 -6.55 -2.22
CA TYR A 253 -29.99 -5.88 -1.37
C TYR A 253 -31.44 -6.23 -1.78
N THR A 254 -31.67 -7.38 -2.39
CA THR A 254 -33.03 -7.87 -2.74
C THR A 254 -33.92 -8.00 -1.51
N GLU A 255 -33.35 -8.47 -0.38
CA GLU A 255 -34.06 -8.60 0.89
C GLU A 255 -34.58 -7.25 1.40
N LEU A 256 -33.92 -6.15 1.08
CA LEU A 256 -34.33 -4.82 1.48
C LEU A 256 -35.59 -4.37 0.73
N ALA A 257 -35.72 -4.70 -0.55
CA ALA A 257 -36.91 -4.47 -1.34
C ALA A 257 -38.08 -5.37 -0.88
N GLU A 258 -37.79 -6.63 -0.51
CA GLU A 258 -38.77 -7.56 0.07
C GLU A 258 -39.28 -7.07 1.44
N TRP A 259 -38.41 -6.47 2.24
CA TRP A 259 -38.79 -5.84 3.50
C TRP A 259 -39.62 -4.57 3.32
N ALA A 260 -39.29 -3.74 2.33
CA ALA A 260 -39.96 -2.45 2.08
C ALA A 260 -41.35 -2.61 1.48
N ARG A 261 -41.53 -3.54 0.54
CA ARG A 261 -42.80 -3.73 -0.20
C ARG A 261 -44.03 -3.97 0.68
N PRO A 262 -44.07 -4.91 1.65
CA PRO A 262 -45.24 -5.14 2.50
C PRO A 262 -45.53 -3.96 3.43
N ARG A 263 -44.61 -3.03 3.60
CA ARG A 263 -44.77 -1.80 4.39
C ARG A 263 -45.29 -0.61 3.58
N GLY A 264 -45.65 -0.86 2.31
CA GLY A 264 -46.24 0.15 1.43
C GLY A 264 -45.22 1.02 0.66
N TYR A 265 -43.95 0.69 0.71
CA TYR A 265 -42.94 1.42 -0.06
C TYR A 265 -42.81 0.82 -1.46
N THR A 266 -43.14 1.61 -2.47
CA THR A 266 -43.21 1.16 -3.86
C THR A 266 -41.86 1.20 -4.56
N HIS A 267 -40.94 2.04 -4.11
CA HIS A 267 -39.64 2.25 -4.71
C HIS A 267 -38.52 2.31 -3.63
N LEU A 268 -37.30 1.96 -4.04
CA LEU A 268 -36.06 2.31 -3.37
C LEU A 268 -35.26 3.21 -4.31
N ARG A 269 -34.54 4.17 -3.78
CA ARG A 269 -33.59 4.99 -4.55
C ARG A 269 -32.21 4.39 -4.39
N VAL A 270 -31.67 3.81 -5.47
CA VAL A 270 -30.36 3.15 -5.51
C VAL A 270 -29.42 4.01 -6.36
N ASP A 271 -28.36 4.52 -5.75
CA ASP A 271 -27.37 5.38 -6.41
C ASP A 271 -27.98 6.57 -7.18
N GLY A 272 -29.06 7.11 -6.64
CA GLY A 272 -29.79 8.21 -7.26
C GLY A 272 -30.94 7.79 -8.19
N ASN A 273 -31.05 6.51 -8.53
CA ASN A 273 -32.10 6.01 -9.42
C ASN A 273 -33.22 5.34 -8.62
N PHE A 274 -34.48 5.74 -8.89
CA PHE A 274 -35.66 5.14 -8.25
C PHE A 274 -36.00 3.82 -8.93
N LEU A 275 -35.86 2.72 -8.21
CA LEU A 275 -36.17 1.37 -8.66
C LEU A 275 -37.40 0.81 -7.96
N PRO A 276 -38.35 0.14 -8.67
CA PRO A 276 -39.52 -0.44 -8.05
C PRO A 276 -39.15 -1.58 -7.09
N THR A 277 -39.82 -1.67 -5.95
CA THR A 277 -39.67 -2.78 -4.99
C THR A 277 -40.29 -4.08 -5.50
N GLN A 278 -41.23 -3.98 -6.43
CA GLN A 278 -41.82 -5.12 -7.14
C GLN A 278 -40.86 -5.52 -8.27
N ASN A 279 -40.42 -6.80 -8.28
CA ASN A 279 -39.45 -7.29 -9.22
C ASN A 279 -38.13 -6.48 -9.18
N PHE A 280 -37.66 -6.21 -7.97
CA PHE A 280 -36.45 -5.42 -7.75
C PHE A 280 -35.28 -6.00 -8.55
N PRO A 281 -34.61 -5.21 -9.41
CA PRO A 281 -33.53 -5.71 -10.25
C PRO A 281 -32.32 -6.12 -9.41
N ARG A 282 -31.57 -7.11 -9.89
CA ARG A 282 -30.28 -7.43 -9.30
C ARG A 282 -29.30 -6.29 -9.55
N ILE A 283 -28.82 -5.70 -8.47
CA ILE A 283 -27.74 -4.71 -8.52
C ILE A 283 -26.38 -5.41 -8.41
N ASP A 284 -25.32 -4.76 -8.88
CA ASP A 284 -23.99 -5.34 -8.89
C ASP A 284 -23.42 -5.46 -7.47
N ARG A 285 -23.30 -6.69 -6.98
CA ARG A 285 -22.78 -6.99 -5.62
C ARG A 285 -21.35 -6.53 -5.35
N PHE A 286 -20.60 -6.23 -6.40
CA PHE A 286 -19.19 -5.81 -6.29
C PHE A 286 -19.03 -4.30 -6.26
N LYS A 287 -20.06 -3.54 -6.64
CA LYS A 287 -20.09 -2.07 -6.53
C LYS A 287 -20.59 -1.62 -5.17
N GLU A 288 -20.13 -0.46 -4.75
CA GLU A 288 -20.65 0.21 -3.57
C GLU A 288 -21.96 0.90 -3.91
N HIS A 289 -23.01 0.62 -3.15
CA HIS A 289 -24.33 1.20 -3.34
C HIS A 289 -24.76 2.08 -2.17
N THR A 290 -25.45 3.15 -2.49
CA THR A 290 -26.23 3.94 -1.54
C THR A 290 -27.71 3.69 -1.81
N ILE A 291 -28.42 3.17 -0.80
CA ILE A 291 -29.84 2.82 -0.91
C ILE A 291 -30.63 3.65 0.08
N GLU A 292 -31.58 4.39 -0.43
CA GLU A 292 -32.43 5.29 0.31
C GLU A 292 -33.88 4.83 0.18
N LEU A 293 -34.64 4.92 1.29
CA LEU A 293 -36.04 4.63 1.34
C LEU A 293 -36.83 5.93 1.22
N PRO A 294 -37.68 6.13 0.18
CA PRO A 294 -38.58 7.27 0.10
C PRO A 294 -39.68 7.13 1.16
N VAL A 295 -39.65 8.00 2.18
CA VAL A 295 -40.61 7.93 3.32
C VAL A 295 -41.79 8.84 3.13
N ALA A 296 -41.57 10.07 2.66
CA ALA A 296 -42.61 11.06 2.47
C ALA A 296 -42.28 12.00 1.31
N SER A 297 -43.36 12.53 0.70
CA SER A 297 -43.31 13.58 -0.31
C SER A 297 -44.34 14.63 0.07
N LEU A 298 -43.90 15.86 0.31
CA LEU A 298 -44.77 16.91 0.84
C LEU A 298 -44.41 18.32 0.38
N GLN A 299 -45.41 19.19 0.35
CA GLN A 299 -45.25 20.61 0.10
C GLN A 299 -44.84 21.31 1.40
N ILE A 300 -43.81 22.14 1.34
CA ILE A 300 -43.32 22.87 2.51
C ILE A 300 -44.09 24.18 2.68
N SER A 301 -44.97 24.21 3.68
CA SER A 301 -45.74 25.39 4.08
C SER A 301 -45.95 25.41 5.59
N ALA A 302 -46.26 26.58 6.14
CA ALA A 302 -46.54 26.73 7.57
C ALA A 302 -47.75 25.90 8.03
N ASP A 303 -48.72 25.75 7.16
CA ASP A 303 -49.95 24.99 7.46
C ASP A 303 -49.71 23.48 7.55
N GLN A 304 -48.63 23.00 6.95
CA GLN A 304 -48.26 21.58 6.93
C GLN A 304 -47.10 21.24 7.89
N GLU A 305 -46.74 22.13 8.79
CA GLU A 305 -45.63 21.91 9.73
C GLU A 305 -45.80 20.62 10.55
N LYS A 306 -47.03 20.31 11.00
CA LYS A 306 -47.27 19.08 11.75
C LYS A 306 -46.99 17.83 10.94
N GLN A 307 -47.42 17.79 9.68
CA GLN A 307 -47.14 16.67 8.77
C GLN A 307 -45.63 16.54 8.49
N LEU A 308 -44.93 17.67 8.32
CA LEU A 308 -43.49 17.68 8.14
C LEU A 308 -42.77 17.07 9.36
N ARG A 309 -43.15 17.45 10.57
CA ARG A 309 -42.54 16.94 11.81
C ARG A 309 -42.78 15.44 12.00
N GLU A 310 -43.98 14.95 11.72
CA GLU A 310 -44.33 13.53 11.78
C GLU A 310 -43.54 12.73 10.74
N ALA A 311 -43.48 13.21 9.50
CA ALA A 311 -42.70 12.58 8.43
C ALA A 311 -41.21 12.61 8.70
N LEU A 312 -40.69 13.72 9.23
CA LEU A 312 -39.29 13.87 9.61
C LEU A 312 -38.89 12.90 10.73
N THR A 313 -39.70 12.78 11.79
CA THR A 313 -39.47 11.84 12.89
C THR A 313 -39.39 10.42 12.38
N LYS A 314 -40.36 10.00 11.55
CA LYS A 314 -40.35 8.65 10.96
C LYS A 314 -39.11 8.41 10.07
N THR A 315 -38.74 9.43 9.28
CA THR A 315 -37.56 9.32 8.40
C THR A 315 -36.27 9.22 9.21
N LEU A 316 -36.12 10.01 10.26
CA LEU A 316 -34.97 9.98 11.15
C LEU A 316 -34.85 8.66 11.93
N GLU A 317 -35.97 8.06 12.35
CA GLU A 317 -35.96 6.73 12.96
C GLU A 317 -35.46 5.66 11.99
N LEU A 318 -35.96 5.62 10.77
CA LEU A 318 -35.57 4.67 9.73
C LEU A 318 -34.12 4.91 9.27
N GLY A 319 -33.72 6.17 9.12
CA GLY A 319 -32.39 6.59 8.70
C GLY A 319 -31.38 6.70 9.86
N LYS A 320 -31.73 6.21 11.08
CA LYS A 320 -30.86 6.23 12.26
C LYS A 320 -30.28 7.60 12.56
N GLY A 321 -31.13 8.61 12.56
CA GLY A 321 -30.74 10.00 12.84
C GLY A 321 -30.30 10.81 11.62
N VAL A 322 -30.37 10.25 10.43
CA VAL A 322 -30.05 10.94 9.17
C VAL A 322 -31.25 10.99 8.26
N VAL A 323 -31.49 12.12 7.61
CA VAL A 323 -32.50 12.31 6.56
C VAL A 323 -31.85 12.94 5.33
N HIS A 324 -32.16 12.41 4.19
CA HIS A 324 -31.85 12.98 2.89
C HIS A 324 -33.06 13.68 2.34
N VAL A 325 -32.91 14.92 1.94
CA VAL A 325 -33.97 15.75 1.36
C VAL A 325 -33.70 15.93 -0.11
N LEU A 326 -34.65 15.50 -0.94
CA LEU A 326 -34.61 15.66 -2.38
C LEU A 326 -35.55 16.80 -2.79
N SER A 327 -35.00 17.84 -3.40
CA SER A 327 -35.74 19.00 -3.96
C SER A 327 -35.64 19.02 -5.48
N GLU A 328 -36.27 19.99 -6.12
CA GLU A 328 -36.28 20.14 -7.59
C GLU A 328 -36.80 18.89 -8.32
N LEU A 329 -37.98 18.42 -7.89
CA LEU A 329 -38.56 17.14 -8.31
C LEU A 329 -39.31 17.16 -9.66
N GLN A 330 -39.14 18.22 -10.48
CA GLN A 330 -39.83 18.35 -11.77
C GLN A 330 -39.48 17.18 -12.70
N GLY A 331 -40.52 16.52 -13.19
CA GLY A 331 -40.37 15.38 -14.11
C GLY A 331 -40.06 14.04 -13.43
N LEU A 332 -39.81 13.99 -12.12
CA LEU A 332 -39.47 12.76 -11.42
C LEU A 332 -40.57 11.70 -11.50
N GLU A 333 -41.82 12.08 -11.25
CA GLU A 333 -42.94 11.15 -11.28
C GLU A 333 -43.14 10.53 -12.66
N ALA A 334 -43.06 11.34 -13.71
CA ALA A 334 -43.17 10.86 -15.09
C ALA A 334 -42.03 9.92 -15.46
N ALA A 335 -40.81 10.22 -15.04
CA ALA A 335 -39.65 9.38 -15.25
C ALA A 335 -39.76 8.04 -14.50
N MET A 336 -40.20 8.05 -13.25
CA MET A 336 -40.47 6.85 -12.44
C MET A 336 -41.54 5.96 -13.07
N GLN A 337 -42.65 6.55 -13.56
CA GLN A 337 -43.72 5.80 -14.24
C GLN A 337 -43.24 5.18 -15.57
N ALA A 338 -42.36 5.88 -16.28
CA ALA A 338 -41.78 5.40 -17.52
C ALA A 338 -40.63 4.38 -17.30
N GLY A 339 -40.20 4.16 -16.07
CA GLY A 339 -39.01 3.36 -15.76
C GLY A 339 -37.71 3.93 -16.31
N ALA A 340 -37.65 5.25 -16.52
CA ALA A 340 -36.48 5.95 -17.04
C ALA A 340 -35.46 6.23 -15.91
N ASP A 341 -34.24 6.51 -16.31
CA ASP A 341 -33.16 6.90 -15.38
C ASP A 341 -33.50 8.23 -14.69
N THR A 342 -33.46 8.23 -13.35
CA THR A 342 -33.77 9.38 -12.51
C THR A 342 -32.56 9.96 -11.79
N THR A 343 -31.36 9.46 -12.06
CA THR A 343 -30.12 9.85 -11.33
C THR A 343 -29.80 11.33 -11.43
N HIS A 344 -30.22 11.97 -12.50
CA HIS A 344 -29.99 13.40 -12.77
C HIS A 344 -31.15 14.32 -12.33
N ILE A 345 -32.23 13.74 -11.77
CA ILE A 345 -33.40 14.52 -11.31
C ILE A 345 -33.32 14.75 -9.81
N GLY A 346 -33.46 15.99 -9.43
CA GLY A 346 -33.48 16.40 -8.03
C GLY A 346 -32.12 16.81 -7.48
N LYS A 347 -32.16 17.62 -6.43
CA LYS A 347 -30.99 18.05 -5.68
C LYS A 347 -31.07 17.51 -4.27
N LEU A 348 -30.04 16.70 -3.92
CA LEU A 348 -29.98 16.05 -2.62
C LEU A 348 -29.29 16.95 -1.59
N GLN A 349 -29.87 17.06 -0.40
CA GLN A 349 -29.29 17.69 0.77
C GLN A 349 -29.42 16.77 1.98
N VAL A 350 -28.31 16.63 2.73
CA VAL A 350 -28.25 15.75 3.91
C VAL A 350 -28.48 16.56 5.18
N PHE A 351 -29.30 16.03 6.08
CA PHE A 351 -29.47 16.53 7.45
C PHE A 351 -29.23 15.39 8.44
N SER A 352 -28.56 15.71 9.55
CA SER A 352 -28.22 14.71 10.56
C SER A 352 -28.45 15.26 11.97
N THR A 353 -29.12 14.49 12.81
CA THR A 353 -29.24 14.80 14.23
C THR A 353 -27.93 14.52 14.98
N LEU A 354 -27.02 13.76 14.37
CA LEU A 354 -25.79 13.34 15.03
C LEU A 354 -24.63 14.29 14.77
N ARG A 355 -24.58 14.91 13.58
CA ARG A 355 -23.41 15.64 13.10
C ARG A 355 -23.81 16.85 12.23
N ALA A 356 -23.87 18.02 12.86
CA ALA A 356 -24.14 19.27 12.16
C ALA A 356 -23.29 20.43 12.70
N CYS A 357 -23.01 21.43 11.86
CA CYS A 357 -22.38 22.66 12.31
C CYS A 357 -23.35 23.47 13.18
N PRO A 358 -22.96 23.87 14.39
CA PRO A 358 -23.84 24.66 15.27
C PRO A 358 -24.05 26.09 14.74
N VAL A 359 -23.22 26.60 13.84
CA VAL A 359 -23.27 27.97 13.31
C VAL A 359 -24.09 28.02 12.02
N CYS A 360 -23.70 27.25 10.98
CA CYS A 360 -24.35 27.32 9.65
C CYS A 360 -25.28 26.14 9.37
N SER A 361 -25.41 25.20 10.30
CA SER A 361 -26.29 24.02 10.23
C SER A 361 -25.96 23.04 9.10
N THR A 362 -24.80 23.16 8.47
CA THR A 362 -24.32 22.18 7.49
C THR A 362 -24.14 20.83 8.16
N SER A 363 -24.77 19.79 7.60
CA SER A 363 -24.68 18.43 8.12
C SER A 363 -23.56 17.62 7.46
N TYR A 364 -22.98 16.74 8.24
CA TYR A 364 -21.85 15.90 7.84
C TYR A 364 -22.17 14.42 8.07
N ASN A 365 -21.69 13.57 7.18
CA ASN A 365 -21.77 12.12 7.34
C ASN A 365 -20.88 11.65 8.49
N GLU A 366 -21.08 10.42 8.96
CA GLU A 366 -20.14 9.77 9.88
C GLU A 366 -18.76 9.68 9.26
N LEU A 367 -17.74 9.75 10.11
CA LEU A 367 -16.37 9.58 9.67
C LEU A 367 -16.13 8.14 9.21
N ASP A 368 -15.59 8.00 8.03
CA ASP A 368 -15.28 6.73 7.37
C ASP A 368 -13.82 6.77 6.89
N PRO A 369 -13.04 5.66 6.99
CA PRO A 369 -11.65 5.64 6.52
C PRO A 369 -11.48 6.05 5.04
N ARG A 370 -12.51 5.86 4.21
CA ARG A 370 -12.52 6.28 2.80
C ARG A 370 -12.48 7.79 2.62
N LEU A 371 -12.94 8.57 3.63
CA LEU A 371 -12.83 10.03 3.64
C LEU A 371 -11.37 10.51 3.56
N PHE A 372 -10.42 9.70 4.03
CA PHE A 372 -8.99 10.01 4.01
C PHE A 372 -8.22 9.22 2.96
N SER A 373 -8.91 8.61 1.99
CA SER A 373 -8.28 7.80 0.94
C SER A 373 -8.01 8.63 -0.31
N TYR A 374 -6.79 8.55 -0.82
CA TYR A 374 -6.41 9.14 -2.11
C TYR A 374 -7.00 8.38 -3.31
N ASN A 375 -7.48 7.15 -3.08
CA ASN A 375 -8.06 6.26 -4.10
C ASN A 375 -9.59 6.18 -4.05
N SER A 376 -10.25 6.97 -3.21
CA SER A 376 -11.69 6.97 -3.07
C SER A 376 -12.29 8.33 -3.40
N LYS A 377 -13.35 8.34 -4.22
CA LYS A 377 -14.14 9.55 -4.53
C LYS A 377 -14.73 10.24 -3.29
N HIS A 378 -14.84 9.52 -2.17
CA HIS A 378 -15.32 10.08 -0.92
C HIS A 378 -14.29 10.97 -0.23
N GLY A 379 -13.00 10.76 -0.50
CA GLY A 379 -11.90 11.43 0.18
C GLY A 379 -11.03 12.31 -0.70
N TRP A 380 -10.84 11.93 -1.95
CA TRP A 380 -9.93 12.66 -2.80
C TRP A 380 -10.43 14.07 -3.18
N CYS A 381 -9.51 14.96 -3.47
CA CYS A 381 -9.81 16.25 -4.05
C CYS A 381 -10.41 16.08 -5.47
N PRO A 382 -11.59 16.65 -5.77
CA PRO A 382 -12.26 16.45 -7.05
C PRO A 382 -11.49 17.01 -8.25
N GLU A 383 -10.60 17.99 -8.03
CA GLU A 383 -9.80 18.60 -9.10
C GLU A 383 -8.58 17.78 -9.50
N CYS A 384 -7.98 17.07 -8.56
CA CYS A 384 -6.78 16.27 -8.83
C CYS A 384 -7.00 14.74 -8.64
N VAL A 385 -8.19 14.32 -8.29
CA VAL A 385 -8.60 12.92 -8.05
C VAL A 385 -7.57 12.12 -7.23
N GLY A 386 -7.01 12.76 -6.20
CA GLY A 386 -6.05 12.15 -5.28
C GLY A 386 -4.58 12.17 -5.74
N THR A 387 -4.25 12.73 -6.89
CA THR A 387 -2.86 12.79 -7.38
C THR A 387 -2.03 13.92 -6.74
N GLY A 388 -2.68 14.96 -6.23
CA GLY A 388 -2.03 16.15 -5.64
C GLY A 388 -1.49 17.15 -6.66
N VAL A 389 -1.58 16.86 -7.97
CA VAL A 389 -1.10 17.73 -9.05
C VAL A 389 -2.26 18.23 -9.90
N LYS A 390 -2.04 19.34 -10.59
CA LYS A 390 -3.03 19.91 -11.50
C LYS A 390 -3.25 18.99 -12.70
N LEU A 391 -4.50 18.66 -12.97
CA LEU A 391 -4.90 17.81 -14.08
C LEU A 391 -5.80 18.54 -15.07
N THR A 392 -5.71 18.19 -16.34
CA THR A 392 -6.72 18.55 -17.35
C THR A 392 -7.99 17.72 -17.17
N LYS A 393 -9.09 18.11 -17.84
CA LYS A 393 -10.35 17.35 -17.75
C LYS A 393 -10.20 15.91 -18.25
N ASP A 394 -9.40 15.69 -19.28
CA ASP A 394 -9.20 14.35 -19.83
C ASP A 394 -8.27 13.50 -18.95
N GLN A 395 -7.23 14.10 -18.39
CA GLN A 395 -6.38 13.44 -17.39
C GLN A 395 -7.18 13.04 -16.14
N ARG A 396 -8.12 13.88 -15.67
CA ARG A 396 -9.01 13.50 -14.54
C ARG A 396 -9.79 12.23 -14.82
N LYS A 397 -10.35 12.06 -16.01
CA LYS A 397 -11.08 10.85 -16.40
C LYS A 397 -10.19 9.59 -16.38
N VAL A 398 -8.92 9.75 -16.73
CA VAL A 398 -7.94 8.66 -16.72
C VAL A 398 -7.60 8.19 -15.31
N PHE A 399 -7.47 9.15 -14.37
CA PHE A 399 -7.15 8.85 -12.96
C PHE A 399 -8.39 8.57 -12.10
N ASP A 400 -9.60 8.80 -12.64
CA ASP A 400 -10.86 8.50 -11.96
C ASP A 400 -11.24 7.03 -12.17
N ASP A 401 -10.72 6.18 -11.31
CA ASP A 401 -10.97 4.73 -11.34
C ASP A 401 -12.45 4.38 -11.09
N SER A 402 -13.25 5.32 -10.55
CA SER A 402 -14.66 5.09 -10.28
C SER A 402 -15.53 4.99 -11.53
N VAL A 403 -15.07 5.52 -12.67
CA VAL A 403 -15.79 5.52 -13.95
C VAL A 403 -15.47 4.27 -14.80
N ARG A 404 -14.34 3.62 -14.54
CA ARG A 404 -13.85 2.48 -15.35
C ARG A 404 -14.52 1.14 -15.05
N ASP A 405 -15.26 1.03 -13.96
CA ASP A 405 -15.93 -0.21 -13.56
C ASP A 405 -17.13 -0.60 -14.45
N ASP A 406 -17.63 0.31 -15.30
CA ASP A 406 -18.85 0.05 -16.09
C ASP A 406 -18.63 -0.80 -17.35
N ASP A 407 -17.42 -0.82 -17.93
CA ASP A 407 -17.18 -1.50 -19.22
C ASP A 407 -16.36 -2.82 -19.13
N GLN A 408 -15.83 -3.18 -17.98
CA GLN A 408 -15.00 -4.38 -17.84
C GLN A 408 -15.41 -5.26 -16.67
N LYS A 409 -16.27 -6.22 -16.96
CA LYS A 409 -16.67 -7.31 -16.07
C LYS A 409 -15.46 -8.00 -15.42
N GLY A 410 -15.20 -7.70 -14.15
CA GLY A 410 -14.53 -8.61 -13.21
C GLY A 410 -13.03 -8.80 -13.38
N ARG A 411 -12.30 -7.93 -14.06
CA ARG A 411 -10.84 -7.96 -14.09
C ARG A 411 -10.30 -6.77 -13.30
N GLU A 412 -9.75 -7.04 -12.13
CA GLU A 412 -8.75 -6.17 -11.52
C GLU A 412 -7.50 -6.20 -12.42
N GLN A 413 -7.54 -5.49 -13.53
CA GLN A 413 -6.32 -5.16 -14.25
C GLN A 413 -5.70 -3.99 -13.48
N SER A 414 -4.46 -4.16 -13.04
CA SER A 414 -3.58 -3.04 -12.76
C SER A 414 -3.43 -2.31 -14.09
N PHE A 415 -4.23 -1.28 -14.31
CA PHE A 415 -4.09 -0.43 -15.47
C PHE A 415 -2.73 0.24 -15.37
N ALA A 416 -1.93 0.11 -16.43
CA ALA A 416 -0.77 0.96 -16.59
C ALA A 416 -1.24 2.40 -16.43
N GLU A 417 -0.77 3.07 -15.37
CA GLU A 417 -1.00 4.50 -15.23
C GLU A 417 -0.44 5.18 -16.48
N PRO A 418 -1.10 6.24 -17.00
CA PRO A 418 -0.59 6.97 -18.14
C PRO A 418 0.85 7.39 -17.85
N GLU A 419 1.71 7.27 -18.85
CA GLU A 419 3.11 7.62 -18.74
C GLU A 419 3.25 9.02 -18.15
N ILE A 420 4.08 9.13 -17.12
CA ILE A 420 4.19 10.28 -16.22
C ILE A 420 4.77 11.51 -16.94
N GLU A 421 5.33 11.33 -18.12
CA GLU A 421 6.07 12.35 -18.88
C GLU A 421 5.21 13.54 -19.34
N ASP A 422 3.89 13.38 -19.45
CA ASP A 422 2.98 14.44 -19.91
C ASP A 422 2.30 15.24 -18.79
N LEU A 423 2.59 14.97 -17.52
CA LEU A 423 1.99 15.69 -16.41
C LEU A 423 2.83 16.90 -16.02
N ILE A 424 2.25 18.07 -16.14
CA ILE A 424 2.82 19.30 -15.57
C ILE A 424 2.90 19.09 -14.04
N GLU A 425 4.10 19.12 -13.47
CA GLU A 425 4.34 18.97 -12.02
C GLU A 425 3.89 20.19 -11.20
N GLN A 426 2.77 20.78 -11.56
CA GLN A 426 2.19 21.88 -10.81
C GLN A 426 1.29 21.34 -9.72
N VAL A 427 1.53 21.78 -8.48
CA VAL A 427 0.68 21.46 -7.32
C VAL A 427 -0.77 21.82 -7.62
N CYS A 428 -1.71 20.95 -7.24
CA CYS A 428 -3.14 21.21 -7.40
C CYS A 428 -3.54 22.46 -6.58
N PRO A 429 -4.05 23.53 -7.23
CA PRO A 429 -4.37 24.78 -6.52
C PRO A 429 -5.58 24.63 -5.59
N HIS A 430 -6.45 23.64 -5.80
CA HIS A 430 -7.65 23.44 -5.00
C HIS A 430 -7.36 22.79 -3.64
N CYS A 431 -6.48 21.78 -3.62
CA CYS A 431 -6.10 21.08 -2.38
C CYS A 431 -4.69 21.42 -1.91
N GLU A 432 -3.95 22.26 -2.61
CA GLU A 432 -2.58 22.66 -2.26
C GLU A 432 -1.62 21.46 -2.10
N GLY A 433 -1.85 20.41 -2.91
CA GLY A 433 -1.08 19.17 -2.89
C GLY A 433 -1.49 18.14 -1.84
N THR A 434 -2.42 18.45 -0.95
CA THR A 434 -2.85 17.54 0.13
C THR A 434 -3.64 16.32 -0.36
N ARG A 435 -4.05 16.29 -1.64
CA ARG A 435 -4.78 15.18 -2.29
C ARG A 435 -6.21 14.95 -1.80
N LEU A 436 -6.60 15.52 -0.66
CA LEU A 436 -7.89 15.33 0.00
C LEU A 436 -8.86 16.48 -0.26
N ASN A 437 -10.15 16.19 -0.21
CA ASN A 437 -11.22 17.17 -0.32
C ASN A 437 -11.32 18.06 0.95
N GLN A 438 -12.11 19.12 0.87
CA GLN A 438 -12.25 20.05 1.99
C GLN A 438 -12.81 19.41 3.25
N THR A 439 -13.78 18.49 3.14
CA THR A 439 -14.37 17.82 4.29
C THR A 439 -13.32 17.00 5.07
N ALA A 440 -12.49 16.23 4.35
CA ALA A 440 -11.42 15.46 4.96
C ALA A 440 -10.37 16.34 5.65
N ARG A 441 -10.00 17.46 5.00
CA ARG A 441 -9.02 18.43 5.56
C ARG A 441 -9.51 19.15 6.81
N HIS A 442 -10.82 19.18 7.05
CA HIS A 442 -11.43 19.80 8.24
C HIS A 442 -11.74 18.79 9.35
N VAL A 443 -11.23 17.56 9.27
CA VAL A 443 -11.22 16.65 10.40
C VAL A 443 -9.91 16.84 11.15
N LYS A 444 -10.00 17.20 12.42
CA LYS A 444 -8.86 17.52 13.28
C LYS A 444 -8.76 16.54 14.44
N PHE A 445 -7.54 16.18 14.80
CA PHE A 445 -7.29 15.38 16.00
C PHE A 445 -7.72 16.16 17.24
N THR A 446 -8.50 15.53 18.12
CA THR A 446 -9.22 16.25 19.19
C THR A 446 -8.29 16.98 20.14
N ALA A 447 -7.18 16.35 20.54
CA ALA A 447 -6.29 16.92 21.55
C ALA A 447 -5.46 18.11 21.05
N GLN A 448 -5.01 18.10 19.79
CA GLN A 448 -4.05 19.09 19.27
C GLN A 448 -4.57 19.89 18.08
N HIS A 449 -5.81 19.67 17.69
CA HIS A 449 -6.47 20.32 16.54
C HIS A 449 -5.72 20.21 15.21
N LEU A 450 -4.90 19.16 15.02
CA LEU A 450 -4.11 18.93 13.83
C LEU A 450 -4.93 18.14 12.80
N PRO A 451 -5.08 18.65 11.54
CA PRO A 451 -5.62 17.87 10.44
C PRO A 451 -4.69 16.71 10.06
N ILE A 452 -5.24 15.64 9.49
CA ILE A 452 -4.43 14.51 9.01
C ILE A 452 -3.41 14.94 7.93
N THR A 453 -3.72 15.97 7.16
CA THR A 453 -2.84 16.54 6.14
C THR A 453 -1.59 17.18 6.72
N ASP A 454 -1.68 17.77 7.90
CA ASP A 454 -0.53 18.37 8.59
C ASP A 454 0.40 17.27 9.09
N ILE A 455 -0.15 16.19 9.62
CA ILE A 455 0.64 15.00 9.98
C ILE A 455 1.32 14.39 8.75
N ALA A 456 0.62 14.32 7.61
CA ALA A 456 1.18 13.79 6.38
C ALA A 456 2.38 14.60 5.86
N SER A 457 2.37 15.91 6.08
CA SER A 457 3.45 16.83 5.66
C SER A 457 4.65 16.86 6.60
N MET A 458 4.54 16.28 7.79
CA MET A 458 5.66 16.16 8.72
C MET A 458 6.66 15.09 8.25
N SER A 459 7.92 15.24 8.69
CA SER A 459 8.91 14.17 8.51
C SER A 459 8.54 12.91 9.32
N VAL A 460 8.99 11.75 8.86
CA VAL A 460 8.82 10.48 9.60
C VAL A 460 9.26 10.62 11.06
N THR A 461 10.41 11.26 11.28
CA THR A 461 10.93 11.51 12.63
C THR A 461 10.00 12.39 13.48
N ASP A 462 9.40 13.42 12.89
CA ASP A 462 8.50 14.31 13.63
C ASP A 462 7.14 13.65 13.89
N VAL A 463 6.62 12.87 12.95
CA VAL A 463 5.41 12.07 13.18
C VAL A 463 5.64 11.06 14.30
N ARG A 464 6.81 10.40 14.35
CA ARG A 464 7.15 9.49 15.44
C ARG A 464 7.17 10.18 16.80
N LYS A 465 7.78 11.37 16.89
CA LYS A 465 7.77 12.18 18.12
C LYS A 465 6.35 12.56 18.53
N TRP A 466 5.51 12.92 17.55
CA TRP A 466 4.10 13.22 17.79
C TRP A 466 3.35 12.01 18.37
N VAL A 467 3.49 10.82 17.77
CA VAL A 467 2.90 9.57 18.27
C VAL A 467 3.35 9.27 19.69
N GLN A 468 4.65 9.41 19.97
CA GLN A 468 5.21 9.19 21.31
C GLN A 468 4.70 10.21 22.33
N SER A 469 4.44 11.45 21.90
CA SER A 469 3.85 12.47 22.78
C SER A 469 2.43 12.10 23.18
N LEU A 470 1.62 11.58 22.27
CA LEU A 470 0.26 11.12 22.56
C LEU A 470 0.21 10.00 23.61
N ALA A 471 1.19 9.09 23.57
CA ALA A 471 1.28 8.00 24.53
C ALA A 471 1.71 8.46 25.93
N LYS A 472 2.38 9.61 26.04
CA LYS A 472 2.95 10.12 27.31
C LYS A 472 2.12 11.21 27.97
N THR A 473 1.28 11.92 27.21
CA THR A 473 0.47 13.04 27.72
C THR A 473 -0.91 12.55 28.13
N ASN A 474 -1.44 13.10 29.24
CA ASN A 474 -2.82 12.86 29.70
C ASN A 474 -3.84 13.66 28.84
N GLU A 475 -3.53 13.96 27.59
CA GLU A 475 -4.39 14.73 26.69
C GLU A 475 -5.59 13.91 26.17
N LEU A 476 -5.46 12.60 26.19
CA LEU A 476 -6.52 11.67 25.79
C LEU A 476 -7.32 11.20 27.02
N THR A 477 -8.63 11.14 26.87
CA THR A 477 -9.51 10.51 27.86
C THR A 477 -9.22 9.01 27.95
N GLN A 478 -9.68 8.34 29.02
CA GLN A 478 -9.48 6.90 29.21
C GLN A 478 -9.99 6.09 28.02
N ARG A 479 -11.16 6.44 27.47
CA ARG A 479 -11.73 5.78 26.28
C ARG A 479 -10.88 6.00 25.03
N GLU A 480 -10.37 7.20 24.84
CA GLU A 480 -9.49 7.53 23.71
C GLU A 480 -8.16 6.80 23.82
N ASN A 481 -7.61 6.68 25.02
CA ASN A 481 -6.42 5.88 25.30
C ASN A 481 -6.65 4.39 24.99
N ASP A 482 -7.81 3.83 25.32
CA ASP A 482 -8.14 2.43 25.03
C ASP A 482 -8.21 2.19 23.51
N ILE A 483 -8.71 3.13 22.73
CA ILE A 483 -8.72 3.08 21.25
C ILE A 483 -7.31 3.26 20.69
N ALA A 484 -6.56 4.21 21.20
CA ALA A 484 -5.22 4.54 20.73
C ALA A 484 -4.21 3.42 21.02
N ARG A 485 -4.40 2.67 22.09
CA ARG A 485 -3.52 1.58 22.53
C ARG A 485 -3.23 0.54 21.45
N ASP A 486 -4.20 0.26 20.60
CA ASP A 486 -4.04 -0.74 19.53
C ASP A 486 -3.46 -0.14 18.23
N LEU A 487 -3.65 1.17 18.01
CA LEU A 487 -3.25 1.84 16.78
C LEU A 487 -1.87 2.52 16.86
N LEU A 488 -1.56 3.16 17.99
CA LEU A 488 -0.30 3.91 18.13
C LEU A 488 0.94 3.02 18.01
N PRO A 489 1.02 1.80 18.60
CA PRO A 489 2.18 0.93 18.42
C PRO A 489 2.39 0.49 16.97
N GLU A 490 1.32 0.28 16.21
CA GLU A 490 1.40 -0.07 14.79
C GLU A 490 1.96 1.08 13.95
N ILE A 491 1.56 2.31 14.25
CA ILE A 491 2.11 3.50 13.59
C ILE A 491 3.57 3.70 14.00
N GLU A 492 3.88 3.64 15.29
CA GLU A 492 5.23 3.85 15.81
C GLU A 492 6.23 2.85 15.25
N SER A 493 5.89 1.56 15.23
CA SER A 493 6.75 0.50 14.70
C SER A 493 7.11 0.72 13.23
N ARG A 494 6.13 1.10 12.40
CA ARG A 494 6.38 1.37 10.98
C ARG A 494 7.25 2.61 10.76
N LEU A 495 7.04 3.65 11.55
CA LEU A 495 7.88 4.85 11.51
C LEU A 495 9.31 4.56 12.00
N GLU A 496 9.45 3.73 13.02
CA GLU A 496 10.76 3.28 13.51
C GLU A 496 11.54 2.54 12.42
N PHE A 497 10.91 1.62 11.69
CA PHE A 497 11.57 0.92 10.58
C PHE A 497 11.99 1.87 9.45
N LEU A 498 11.22 2.92 9.17
CA LEU A 498 11.62 3.95 8.21
C LEU A 498 12.86 4.73 8.68
N GLU A 499 12.95 5.04 9.97
CA GLU A 499 14.14 5.67 10.56
C GLU A 499 15.34 4.71 10.53
N GLU A 500 15.14 3.44 10.85
CA GLU A 500 16.18 2.40 10.84
C GLU A 500 16.81 2.19 9.46
N VAL A 501 16.06 2.43 8.37
CA VAL A 501 16.62 2.40 7.02
C VAL A 501 17.11 3.77 6.54
N GLY A 502 17.21 4.76 7.44
CA GLY A 502 17.76 6.09 7.14
C GLY A 502 16.80 7.03 6.41
N LEU A 503 15.49 6.81 6.47
CA LEU A 503 14.47 7.60 5.78
C LEU A 503 13.67 8.53 6.70
N GLY A 504 14.18 8.84 7.89
CA GLY A 504 13.52 9.70 8.87
C GLY A 504 13.20 11.12 8.36
N TYR A 505 13.91 11.60 7.36
CA TYR A 505 13.73 12.92 6.76
C TYR A 505 12.58 13.03 5.76
N LEU A 506 12.09 11.89 5.23
CA LEU A 506 10.99 11.89 4.27
C LEU A 506 9.67 12.26 4.94
N THR A 507 8.81 12.96 4.18
CA THR A 507 7.43 13.22 4.60
C THR A 507 6.50 12.08 4.19
N LEU A 508 5.43 11.84 4.95
CA LEU A 508 4.51 10.73 4.65
C LEU A 508 3.73 10.96 3.34
N ASP A 509 3.50 12.21 2.95
CA ASP A 509 2.81 12.60 1.71
C ASP A 509 3.72 12.60 0.48
N ARG A 510 5.02 12.36 0.66
CA ARG A 510 5.98 12.30 -0.45
C ARG A 510 5.54 11.26 -1.47
N GLY A 511 5.29 11.73 -2.71
CA GLY A 511 4.79 10.87 -3.79
C GLY A 511 5.84 9.87 -4.29
N ALA A 512 5.44 8.64 -4.54
CA ALA A 512 6.32 7.58 -5.03
C ALA A 512 7.12 7.98 -6.30
N PRO A 513 6.55 8.70 -7.29
CA PRO A 513 7.30 9.12 -8.47
C PRO A 513 8.44 10.11 -8.19
N THR A 514 8.45 10.76 -7.03
CA THR A 514 9.48 11.75 -6.65
C THR A 514 10.63 11.15 -5.86
N LEU A 515 10.57 9.86 -5.55
CA LEU A 515 11.59 9.13 -4.80
C LEU A 515 12.75 8.72 -5.71
N SER A 516 13.95 8.74 -5.18
CA SER A 516 15.09 8.08 -5.81
C SER A 516 14.94 6.56 -5.77
N GLY A 517 15.66 5.83 -6.63
CA GLY A 517 15.65 4.37 -6.64
C GLY A 517 15.99 3.76 -5.28
N GLY A 518 17.02 4.27 -4.63
CA GLY A 518 17.43 3.82 -3.29
C GLY A 518 16.40 4.14 -2.20
N GLU A 519 15.74 5.30 -2.24
CA GLU A 519 14.65 5.64 -1.31
C GLU A 519 13.47 4.68 -1.48
N ALA A 520 13.03 4.44 -2.72
CA ALA A 520 11.92 3.53 -3.01
C ALA A 520 12.23 2.10 -2.55
N GLN A 521 13.45 1.62 -2.75
CA GLN A 521 13.89 0.31 -2.29
C GLN A 521 13.88 0.21 -0.76
N ARG A 522 14.43 1.20 -0.06
CA ARG A 522 14.46 1.23 1.41
C ARG A 522 13.06 1.35 2.02
N ILE A 523 12.13 2.06 1.38
CA ILE A 523 10.72 2.08 1.79
C ILE A 523 10.11 0.68 1.73
N ARG A 524 10.38 -0.08 0.66
CA ARG A 524 9.91 -1.47 0.55
C ARG A 524 10.54 -2.36 1.62
N LEU A 525 11.82 -2.19 1.89
CA LEU A 525 12.51 -2.92 2.96
C LEU A 525 11.88 -2.60 4.32
N ALA A 526 11.63 -1.33 4.63
CA ALA A 526 10.97 -0.93 5.87
C ALA A 526 9.55 -1.52 5.99
N ALA A 527 8.79 -1.54 4.90
CA ALA A 527 7.46 -2.16 4.86
C ALA A 527 7.52 -3.67 5.16
N GLN A 528 8.54 -4.38 4.64
CA GLN A 528 8.74 -5.81 4.92
C GLN A 528 9.17 -6.06 6.37
N LEU A 529 10.04 -5.22 6.94
CA LEU A 529 10.39 -5.29 8.36
C LEU A 529 9.14 -5.17 9.26
N GLY A 530 8.21 -4.30 8.88
CA GLY A 530 6.93 -4.11 9.58
C GLY A 530 5.92 -5.24 9.40
N SER A 531 6.07 -6.10 8.39
CA SER A 531 5.09 -7.15 8.06
C SER A 531 5.08 -8.35 9.01
N ASN A 532 6.08 -8.48 9.90
CA ASN A 532 6.27 -9.62 10.81
C ASN A 532 6.28 -11.01 10.12
N LEU A 533 6.55 -11.08 8.82
CA LEU A 533 6.69 -12.33 8.10
C LEU A 533 7.95 -13.07 8.57
N GLN A 534 7.84 -14.40 8.71
CA GLN A 534 8.92 -15.30 9.11
C GLN A 534 9.04 -16.46 8.11
N GLY A 535 10.25 -16.98 7.97
CA GLY A 535 10.51 -18.11 7.07
C GLY A 535 10.40 -17.77 5.57
N VAL A 536 10.53 -16.49 5.21
CA VAL A 536 10.49 -15.98 3.83
C VAL A 536 11.90 -15.83 3.27
N CYS A 537 12.07 -16.01 1.97
CA CYS A 537 13.30 -15.63 1.26
C CYS A 537 13.14 -14.25 0.63
N TYR A 538 13.92 -13.30 1.08
CA TYR A 538 14.01 -11.96 0.49
C TYR A 538 15.16 -11.90 -0.50
N VAL A 539 14.85 -11.52 -1.73
CA VAL A 539 15.83 -11.30 -2.80
C VAL A 539 15.99 -9.79 -3.00
N LEU A 540 17.16 -9.25 -2.74
CA LEU A 540 17.48 -7.83 -2.83
C LEU A 540 18.45 -7.58 -3.98
N ASP A 541 18.15 -6.57 -4.80
CA ASP A 541 18.99 -6.14 -5.91
C ASP A 541 19.70 -4.84 -5.53
N GLU A 542 21.03 -4.90 -5.46
CA GLU A 542 21.93 -3.76 -5.19
C GLU A 542 21.44 -2.83 -4.06
N PRO A 543 21.16 -3.32 -2.85
CA PRO A 543 20.52 -2.52 -1.81
C PRO A 543 21.37 -1.33 -1.34
N THR A 544 22.67 -1.33 -1.64
CA THR A 544 23.61 -0.29 -1.21
C THR A 544 23.87 0.80 -2.25
N ILE A 545 23.33 0.65 -3.46
CA ILE A 545 23.61 1.57 -4.56
C ILE A 545 23.22 3.02 -4.21
N GLY A 546 24.13 3.94 -4.45
CA GLY A 546 23.92 5.37 -4.22
C GLY A 546 23.83 5.77 -2.74
N LEU A 547 24.19 4.87 -1.81
CA LEU A 547 24.26 5.18 -0.40
C LEU A 547 25.64 5.70 0.00
N HIS A 548 25.66 6.63 0.95
CA HIS A 548 26.90 7.01 1.63
C HIS A 548 27.35 5.88 2.57
N ALA A 549 28.66 5.71 2.79
CA ALA A 549 29.21 4.65 3.65
C ALA A 549 28.57 4.59 5.05
N ARG A 550 28.17 5.73 5.62
CA ARG A 550 27.44 5.81 6.88
C ARG A 550 26.06 5.13 6.81
N ASP A 551 25.36 5.32 5.69
CA ASP A 551 24.01 4.79 5.51
C ASP A 551 24.04 3.28 5.21
N ASN A 552 25.14 2.75 4.70
CA ASN A 552 25.35 1.32 4.50
C ASN A 552 25.29 0.55 5.82
N GLN A 553 25.88 1.09 6.90
CA GLN A 553 25.82 0.43 8.22
C GLN A 553 24.38 0.38 8.75
N ILE A 554 23.60 1.43 8.51
CA ILE A 554 22.19 1.48 8.89
C ILE A 554 21.41 0.40 8.14
N LEU A 555 21.62 0.29 6.83
CA LEU A 555 20.99 -0.71 5.99
C LEU A 555 21.37 -2.14 6.41
N LEU A 556 22.65 -2.41 6.66
CA LEU A 556 23.14 -3.72 7.13
C LEU A 556 22.48 -4.13 8.45
N ASN A 557 22.37 -3.22 9.39
CA ASN A 557 21.68 -3.49 10.66
C ASN A 557 20.20 -3.86 10.44
N ALA A 558 19.53 -3.20 9.51
CA ALA A 558 18.14 -3.51 9.15
C ALA A 558 18.02 -4.90 8.49
N LEU A 559 18.97 -5.26 7.60
CA LEU A 559 19.03 -6.58 6.97
C LEU A 559 19.30 -7.68 8.00
N HIS A 560 20.22 -7.49 8.92
CA HIS A 560 20.47 -8.43 10.02
C HIS A 560 19.22 -8.66 10.87
N LYS A 561 18.51 -7.60 11.26
CA LYS A 561 17.24 -7.72 11.98
C LYS A 561 16.19 -8.53 11.20
N LEU A 562 16.14 -8.37 9.89
CA LEU A 562 15.25 -9.14 9.04
C LEU A 562 15.65 -10.63 9.01
N GLY A 563 16.94 -10.91 8.97
CA GLY A 563 17.49 -12.28 9.07
C GLY A 563 17.21 -12.92 10.41
N ASP A 564 17.40 -12.20 11.51
CA ASP A 564 17.19 -12.69 12.89
C ASP A 564 15.75 -13.14 13.16
N LYS A 565 14.79 -12.69 12.36
CA LYS A 565 13.40 -13.18 12.38
C LYS A 565 13.23 -14.58 11.76
N GLY A 566 14.33 -15.25 11.37
CA GLY A 566 14.29 -16.57 10.74
C GLY A 566 14.05 -16.53 9.22
N ASN A 567 14.27 -15.38 8.59
CA ASN A 567 14.19 -15.24 7.14
C ASN A 567 15.50 -15.58 6.45
N THR A 568 15.42 -15.98 5.18
CA THR A 568 16.57 -16.13 4.30
C THR A 568 16.75 -14.84 3.52
N LEU A 569 17.94 -14.27 3.53
CA LEU A 569 18.28 -13.10 2.73
C LEU A 569 19.20 -13.52 1.59
N LEU A 570 18.89 -13.07 0.39
CA LEU A 570 19.71 -13.22 -0.79
C LEU A 570 19.95 -11.85 -1.41
N VAL A 571 21.18 -11.37 -1.35
CA VAL A 571 21.56 -10.07 -1.88
C VAL A 571 22.38 -10.27 -3.14
N VAL A 572 21.98 -9.59 -4.22
CA VAL A 572 22.74 -9.48 -5.46
C VAL A 572 23.51 -8.18 -5.43
N GLU A 573 24.80 -8.23 -5.51
CA GLU A 573 25.68 -7.06 -5.63
C GLU A 573 26.39 -7.08 -6.98
N HIS A 574 26.40 -5.92 -7.65
CA HIS A 574 27.07 -5.75 -8.93
C HIS A 574 28.46 -5.18 -8.76
N ASP A 575 29.34 -5.67 -9.63
CA ASP A 575 30.64 -5.11 -9.84
C ASP A 575 30.53 -3.84 -10.66
N ALA A 576 30.96 -2.71 -10.13
CA ALA A 576 31.11 -1.51 -10.92
C ALA A 576 32.54 -1.50 -11.47
N ASP A 577 32.74 -2.22 -12.54
CA ASP A 577 33.95 -2.08 -13.26
C ASP A 577 33.86 -1.08 -14.39
N THR A 578 34.84 -0.21 -14.28
CA THR A 578 35.51 0.69 -15.24
C THR A 578 34.76 1.91 -15.60
#